data_fa42d17e8d594e0cc24921eae839b744
#
_entry.id   fa42d17e8d594e0cc24921eae839b744
#
_cell.length_a   1.000
_cell.length_b   1.000
_cell.length_c   1.000
_cell.angle_alpha   90.00
_cell.angle_beta   90.00
_cell.angle_gamma   90.00
#
_symmetry.space_group_name_H-M   'P 1'
#
loop_
_entity.id
_entity.type
_entity.pdbx_description
1 polymer ?
#
loop_
_entity_poly.entity_id
_entity_poly.type
_entity_poly.pdbx_seq_one_letter_code
_entity_poly.pdbx_strand_id
1 'polypeptide(L)'
;IQEVPYMQKRSHKLLASALLESRQGFDARRFELAFLFGSFQPDCNPLTYFKGFWRVRKLQGHNFTNSQSYIFSRIRRLQRRSRWTVWNYYTLGKLTHYLADAFTFPHNETFPDTLMDHHRYETDLRAYLEEYLATRALRREKFRQDVADALQELHRQYMAGVADMRKDVQFILKATSLLMAGCLPASAAAAV
;
A
#
# COMPACT_ATOMS: atom_id res chain seq x y z
N ILE A 1 -10.09 -26.21 -11.09
CA ILE A 1 -10.32 -24.76 -10.76
C ILE A 1 -9.32 -24.46 -9.67
N GLN A 2 -8.16 -23.92 -10.04
CA GLN A 2 -7.14 -23.47 -9.08
C GLN A 2 -7.71 -22.30 -8.28
N GLU A 3 -7.77 -22.44 -6.98
CA GLU A 3 -8.11 -21.34 -6.06
C GLU A 3 -7.08 -20.21 -6.25
N VAL A 4 -7.53 -19.09 -6.76
CA VAL A 4 -6.76 -17.85 -6.83
C VAL A 4 -6.39 -17.44 -5.41
N PRO A 5 -5.14 -17.12 -5.10
CA PRO A 5 -4.62 -17.10 -3.73
C PRO A 5 -5.29 -16.06 -2.84
N TYR A 6 -6.00 -16.55 -1.84
CA TYR A 6 -6.65 -15.77 -0.77
C TYR A 6 -5.68 -15.02 0.15
N MET A 7 -4.36 -15.14 -0.08
CA MET A 7 -3.36 -14.72 0.89
C MET A 7 -2.93 -13.26 0.77
N GLN A 8 -2.88 -12.70 -0.43
CA GLN A 8 -2.59 -11.29 -0.67
C GLN A 8 -3.59 -10.37 0.06
N LYS A 9 -4.87 -10.67 -0.02
CA LYS A 9 -5.95 -9.94 0.65
C LYS A 9 -5.77 -9.83 2.18
N ARG A 10 -5.22 -10.87 2.82
CA ARG A 10 -5.01 -10.90 4.27
C ARG A 10 -3.89 -9.97 4.70
N SER A 11 -2.79 -9.91 3.96
CA SER A 11 -1.66 -9.03 4.26
C SER A 11 -2.05 -7.55 4.15
N HIS A 12 -2.75 -7.19 3.08
CA HIS A 12 -3.25 -5.82 2.89
C HIS A 12 -4.27 -5.42 3.95
N LYS A 13 -5.16 -6.34 4.35
CA LYS A 13 -6.12 -6.09 5.42
C LYS A 13 -5.43 -5.91 6.77
N LEU A 14 -4.44 -6.74 7.08
CA LEU A 14 -3.65 -6.64 8.31
C LEU A 14 -2.93 -5.29 8.39
N LEU A 15 -2.20 -4.92 7.34
CA LEU A 15 -1.52 -3.62 7.23
C LEU A 15 -2.49 -2.45 7.40
N ALA A 16 -3.62 -2.48 6.70
CA ALA A 16 -4.61 -1.41 6.77
C ALA A 16 -5.25 -1.30 8.16
N SER A 17 -5.50 -2.43 8.84
CA SER A 17 -6.01 -2.44 10.21
C SER A 17 -5.00 -1.80 11.18
N ALA A 18 -3.73 -2.17 11.09
CA ALA A 18 -2.67 -1.57 11.91
C ALA A 18 -2.49 -0.07 11.65
N LEU A 19 -2.62 0.37 10.39
CA LEU A 19 -2.60 1.79 10.04
C LEU A 19 -3.79 2.55 10.64
N LEU A 20 -4.99 1.98 10.66
CA LEU A 20 -6.17 2.57 11.30
C LEU A 20 -5.97 2.74 12.80
N GLU A 21 -5.48 1.71 13.49
CA GLU A 21 -5.23 1.74 14.93
C GLU A 21 -4.19 2.81 15.32
N SER A 22 -3.23 3.07 14.44
CA SER A 22 -2.17 4.05 14.67
C SER A 22 -2.54 5.50 14.35
N ARG A 23 -3.69 5.76 13.69
CA ARG A 23 -3.99 7.07 13.09
C ARG A 23 -5.34 7.65 13.53
N GLN A 24 -5.30 8.97 13.80
CA GLN A 24 -6.49 9.81 13.86
C GLN A 24 -6.78 10.34 12.43
N GLY A 25 -8.00 10.74 12.15
CA GLY A 25 -8.42 11.28 10.85
C GLY A 25 -9.48 10.43 10.14
N PHE A 26 -10.01 9.44 10.86
CA PHE A 26 -11.18 8.68 10.45
C PHE A 26 -12.35 9.03 11.39
N ASP A 27 -13.03 10.14 11.12
CA ASP A 27 -14.05 10.69 12.01
C ASP A 27 -15.38 9.89 12.01
N ALA A 28 -15.49 8.83 11.20
CA ALA A 28 -16.67 7.99 11.16
C ALA A 28 -16.35 6.57 10.65
N ARG A 29 -17.06 5.58 11.18
CA ARG A 29 -16.93 4.16 10.84
C ARG A 29 -17.00 3.88 9.32
N ARG A 30 -17.86 4.63 8.58
CA ARG A 30 -17.95 4.51 7.12
C ARG A 30 -16.63 4.83 6.40
N PHE A 31 -15.81 5.72 6.94
CA PHE A 31 -14.51 6.08 6.36
C PHE A 31 -13.46 5.00 6.61
N GLU A 32 -13.45 4.43 7.81
CA GLU A 32 -12.61 3.25 8.12
C GLU A 32 -12.95 2.07 7.21
N LEU A 33 -14.25 1.76 7.07
CA LEU A 33 -14.71 0.68 6.21
C LEU A 33 -14.34 0.92 4.73
N ALA A 34 -14.46 2.16 4.24
CA ALA A 34 -14.07 2.52 2.89
C ALA A 34 -12.56 2.35 2.66
N PHE A 35 -11.74 2.78 3.62
CA PHE A 35 -10.30 2.59 3.59
C PHE A 35 -9.91 1.10 3.60
N LEU A 36 -10.45 0.33 4.54
CA LEU A 36 -10.23 -1.11 4.61
C LEU A 36 -10.64 -1.81 3.33
N PHE A 37 -11.84 -1.51 2.80
CA PHE A 37 -12.30 -2.10 1.55
C PHE A 37 -11.37 -1.75 0.38
N GLY A 38 -10.95 -0.49 0.28
CA GLY A 38 -10.01 -0.02 -0.73
C GLY A 38 -8.67 -0.75 -0.68
N SER A 39 -8.19 -1.12 0.52
CA SER A 39 -6.88 -1.74 0.70
C SER A 39 -6.76 -3.17 0.15
N PHE A 40 -7.86 -3.91 0.00
CA PHE A 40 -7.82 -5.27 -0.54
C PHE A 40 -8.66 -5.47 -1.81
N GLN A 41 -9.47 -4.48 -2.19
CA GLN A 41 -10.34 -4.56 -3.35
C GLN A 41 -9.60 -4.81 -4.68
N PRO A 42 -8.39 -4.26 -4.92
CA PRO A 42 -7.66 -4.56 -6.15
C PRO A 42 -7.46 -6.06 -6.38
N ASP A 43 -7.19 -6.85 -5.35
CA ASP A 43 -7.04 -8.31 -5.44
C ASP A 43 -8.36 -9.05 -5.63
N CYS A 44 -9.50 -8.40 -5.39
CA CYS A 44 -10.81 -8.99 -5.56
C CYS A 44 -11.35 -8.87 -6.99
N ASN A 45 -10.76 -8.02 -7.83
CA ASN A 45 -11.28 -7.71 -9.15
C ASN A 45 -10.36 -8.26 -10.25
N PRO A 46 -10.70 -9.41 -10.89
CA PRO A 46 -9.89 -9.98 -11.96
C PRO A 46 -9.72 -9.01 -13.16
N LEU A 47 -10.64 -8.03 -13.32
CA LEU A 47 -10.53 -7.01 -14.37
C LEU A 47 -9.38 -6.01 -14.12
N THR A 48 -8.85 -5.90 -12.89
CA THR A 48 -7.66 -5.08 -12.63
C THR A 48 -6.42 -5.69 -13.25
N TYR A 49 -6.34 -7.01 -13.34
CA TYR A 49 -5.30 -7.74 -14.08
C TYR A 49 -5.43 -7.56 -15.60
N PHE A 50 -6.66 -7.45 -16.13
CA PHE A 50 -6.91 -7.27 -17.57
C PHE A 50 -6.62 -5.84 -18.05
N LYS A 51 -6.73 -4.81 -17.23
CA LYS A 51 -6.41 -3.43 -17.67
C LYS A 51 -4.94 -3.22 -18.02
N GLY A 52 -4.03 -4.04 -17.47
CA GLY A 52 -2.63 -4.11 -17.91
C GLY A 52 -2.41 -4.92 -19.19
N PHE A 53 -3.30 -5.89 -19.50
CA PHE A 53 -3.17 -6.83 -20.59
C PHE A 53 -3.26 -6.18 -21.99
N TRP A 54 -4.06 -5.13 -22.16
CA TRP A 54 -4.26 -4.48 -23.48
C TRP A 54 -3.15 -3.50 -23.87
N ARG A 55 -2.29 -3.09 -22.96
CA ARG A 55 -1.27 -2.07 -23.26
C ARG A 55 0.19 -2.52 -23.11
N VAL A 56 0.46 -3.62 -22.45
CA VAL A 56 1.84 -4.11 -22.27
C VAL A 56 1.87 -5.64 -22.39
N ARG A 57 2.72 -6.13 -23.25
CA ARG A 57 2.94 -7.54 -23.64
C ARG A 57 3.51 -8.46 -22.54
N LYS A 58 3.39 -8.13 -21.26
CA LYS A 58 3.83 -8.97 -20.15
C LYS A 58 2.76 -8.92 -19.04
N LEU A 59 2.44 -10.08 -18.48
CA LEU A 59 1.72 -10.31 -17.22
C LEU A 59 2.52 -9.76 -16.03
N GLN A 60 3.01 -8.54 -16.11
CA GLN A 60 3.67 -7.84 -15.02
C GLN A 60 2.58 -7.17 -14.20
N GLY A 61 2.25 -7.81 -13.06
CA GLY A 61 1.29 -7.34 -12.08
C GLY A 61 1.46 -5.86 -11.68
N HIS A 62 1.06 -5.48 -10.50
CA HIS A 62 1.11 -4.10 -10.00
C HIS A 62 2.55 -3.62 -9.72
N ASN A 63 3.43 -3.67 -10.74
CA ASN A 63 4.79 -3.15 -10.68
C ASN A 63 4.76 -1.63 -10.47
N PHE A 64 5.64 -1.11 -9.61
CA PHE A 64 5.76 0.32 -9.30
C PHE A 64 5.94 1.18 -10.54
N THR A 65 6.81 0.79 -11.47
CA THR A 65 7.09 1.53 -12.71
C THR A 65 5.81 1.77 -13.52
N ASN A 66 4.91 0.80 -13.58
CA ASN A 66 3.65 0.89 -14.32
C ASN A 66 2.56 1.66 -13.55
N SER A 67 2.59 1.62 -12.22
CA SER A 67 1.58 2.23 -11.35
C SER A 67 1.95 3.62 -10.82
N GLN A 68 3.22 4.03 -10.93
CA GLN A 68 3.76 5.27 -10.37
C GLN A 68 2.95 6.52 -10.78
N SER A 69 2.70 6.70 -12.07
CA SER A 69 1.94 7.86 -12.56
C SER A 69 0.53 7.91 -11.97
N TYR A 70 -0.14 6.76 -11.86
CA TYR A 70 -1.44 6.66 -11.22
C TYR A 70 -1.35 7.01 -9.74
N ILE A 71 -0.44 6.39 -8.99
CA ILE A 71 -0.24 6.61 -7.55
C ILE A 71 -0.02 8.11 -7.29
N PHE A 72 0.94 8.74 -7.95
CA PHE A 72 1.28 10.15 -7.70
C PHE A 72 0.17 11.11 -8.10
N SER A 73 -0.53 10.86 -9.20
CA SER A 73 -1.68 11.69 -9.59
C SER A 73 -2.79 11.64 -8.54
N ARG A 74 -3.04 10.47 -7.95
CA ARG A 74 -4.06 10.29 -6.91
C ARG A 74 -3.64 10.90 -5.57
N ILE A 75 -2.37 10.78 -5.18
CA ILE A 75 -1.81 11.43 -3.98
C ILE A 75 -2.01 12.94 -4.08
N ARG A 76 -1.53 13.57 -5.16
CA ARG A 76 -1.68 15.02 -5.37
C ARG A 76 -3.15 15.46 -5.37
N ARG A 77 -4.06 14.63 -5.91
CA ARG A 77 -5.49 14.91 -5.88
C ARG A 77 -6.08 14.83 -4.46
N LEU A 78 -5.66 13.87 -3.65
CA LEU A 78 -6.10 13.76 -2.25
C LEU A 78 -5.61 14.95 -1.43
N GLN A 79 -4.34 15.34 -1.58
CA GLN A 79 -3.75 16.46 -0.85
C GLN A 79 -4.43 17.81 -1.12
N ARG A 80 -4.99 17.99 -2.33
CA ARG A 80 -5.73 19.21 -2.71
C ARG A 80 -7.18 19.26 -2.21
N ARG A 81 -7.68 18.22 -1.56
CA ARG A 81 -9.07 18.14 -1.09
C ARG A 81 -9.21 18.74 0.31
N SER A 82 -10.00 19.78 0.43
CA SER A 82 -10.38 20.38 1.71
C SER A 82 -11.43 19.54 2.46
N ARG A 83 -12.30 18.85 1.74
CA ARG A 83 -13.30 17.93 2.32
C ARG A 83 -13.15 16.54 1.73
N TRP A 84 -13.11 15.56 2.61
CA TRP A 84 -12.98 14.15 2.23
C TRP A 84 -14.34 13.46 2.24
N THR A 85 -14.56 12.63 1.25
CA THR A 85 -15.73 11.76 1.09
C THR A 85 -15.32 10.30 1.27
N VAL A 86 -16.30 9.39 1.39
CA VAL A 86 -16.07 7.93 1.40
C VAL A 86 -15.15 7.48 0.26
N TRP A 87 -15.28 8.08 -0.93
CA TRP A 87 -14.44 7.76 -2.09
C TRP A 87 -12.98 8.19 -1.95
N ASN A 88 -12.69 9.22 -1.15
CA ASN A 88 -11.31 9.61 -0.88
C ASN A 88 -10.63 8.61 0.05
N TYR A 89 -11.32 8.14 1.09
CA TYR A 89 -10.82 7.09 1.98
C TYR A 89 -10.66 5.75 1.25
N TYR A 90 -11.61 5.37 0.40
CA TYR A 90 -11.46 4.21 -0.48
C TYR A 90 -10.23 4.34 -1.40
N THR A 91 -10.01 5.53 -1.98
CA THR A 91 -8.83 5.80 -2.82
C THR A 91 -7.55 5.71 -2.01
N LEU A 92 -7.53 6.22 -0.78
CA LEU A 92 -6.39 6.09 0.14
C LEU A 92 -6.07 4.61 0.42
N GLY A 93 -7.09 3.79 0.66
CA GLY A 93 -6.92 2.33 0.82
C GLY A 93 -6.30 1.69 -0.41
N LYS A 94 -6.76 2.02 -1.62
CA LYS A 94 -6.14 1.53 -2.86
C LYS A 94 -4.68 1.96 -3.02
N LEU A 95 -4.35 3.17 -2.63
CA LEU A 95 -2.96 3.66 -2.67
C LEU A 95 -2.10 2.92 -1.66
N THR A 96 -2.63 2.60 -0.48
CA THR A 96 -1.96 1.75 0.53
C THR A 96 -1.63 0.37 -0.04
N HIS A 97 -2.58 -0.25 -0.76
CA HIS A 97 -2.37 -1.52 -1.45
C HIS A 97 -1.22 -1.42 -2.47
N TYR A 98 -1.32 -0.50 -3.44
CA TYR A 98 -0.30 -0.38 -4.49
C TYR A 98 1.09 -0.01 -3.94
N LEU A 99 1.17 0.74 -2.84
CA LEU A 99 2.45 1.01 -2.20
C LEU A 99 3.00 -0.22 -1.47
N ALA A 100 2.16 -1.03 -0.83
CA ALA A 100 2.62 -2.28 -0.23
C ALA A 100 3.23 -3.20 -1.31
N ASP A 101 2.57 -3.38 -2.45
CA ASP A 101 3.08 -4.16 -3.57
C ASP A 101 4.40 -3.59 -4.12
N ALA A 102 4.47 -2.27 -4.28
CA ALA A 102 5.67 -1.60 -4.82
C ALA A 102 6.94 -1.85 -3.98
N PHE A 103 6.78 -2.10 -2.68
CA PHE A 103 7.86 -2.40 -1.73
C PHE A 103 7.91 -3.88 -1.32
N THR A 104 7.36 -4.76 -2.16
CA THR A 104 7.43 -6.22 -1.99
C THR A 104 8.25 -6.82 -3.13
N PHE A 105 9.28 -7.60 -2.80
CA PHE A 105 10.26 -8.08 -3.78
C PHE A 105 9.65 -8.79 -5.00
N PRO A 106 8.69 -9.72 -4.87
CA PRO A 106 8.05 -10.36 -6.01
C PRO A 106 7.34 -9.43 -7.00
N HIS A 107 7.01 -8.21 -6.62
CA HIS A 107 6.37 -7.21 -7.49
C HIS A 107 7.37 -6.29 -8.21
N ASN A 108 8.67 -6.57 -8.11
CA ASN A 108 9.71 -5.78 -8.76
C ASN A 108 10.35 -6.54 -9.93
N GLU A 109 10.91 -5.79 -10.88
CA GLU A 109 11.47 -6.33 -12.13
C GLU A 109 12.66 -7.27 -11.93
N THR A 110 13.28 -7.22 -10.77
CA THR A 110 14.44 -8.03 -10.41
C THR A 110 14.09 -9.41 -9.84
N PHE A 111 12.79 -9.73 -9.69
CA PHE A 111 12.37 -11.03 -9.17
C PHE A 111 12.54 -12.12 -10.24
N PRO A 112 13.42 -13.13 -10.02
CA PRO A 112 13.75 -14.12 -11.03
C PRO A 112 12.87 -15.37 -11.00
N ASP A 113 11.98 -15.49 -10.00
CA ASP A 113 11.40 -16.77 -9.60
C ASP A 113 10.02 -17.07 -10.20
N THR A 114 9.53 -18.29 -9.96
CA THR A 114 8.27 -18.80 -10.47
C THR A 114 7.06 -18.24 -9.70
N LEU A 115 5.85 -18.46 -10.23
CA LEU A 115 4.60 -18.11 -9.51
C LEU A 115 4.49 -18.82 -8.15
N MET A 116 5.09 -20.00 -8.00
CA MET A 116 5.07 -20.75 -6.75
C MET A 116 5.98 -20.11 -5.71
N ASP A 117 7.15 -19.62 -6.13
CA ASP A 117 8.08 -18.89 -5.27
C ASP A 117 7.50 -17.55 -4.83
N HIS A 118 6.82 -16.85 -5.75
CA HIS A 118 6.06 -15.64 -5.45
C HIS A 118 5.04 -15.88 -4.32
N HIS A 119 4.23 -16.92 -4.45
CA HIS A 119 3.21 -17.25 -3.44
C HIS A 119 3.81 -17.64 -2.08
N ARG A 120 4.90 -18.40 -2.08
CA ARG A 120 5.61 -18.76 -0.85
C ARG A 120 6.18 -17.51 -0.18
N TYR A 121 6.83 -16.65 -0.95
CA TYR A 121 7.38 -15.39 -0.43
C TYR A 121 6.31 -14.52 0.24
N GLU A 122 5.17 -14.33 -0.40
CA GLU A 122 4.05 -13.55 0.16
C GLU A 122 3.47 -14.16 1.44
N THR A 123 3.48 -15.49 1.54
CA THR A 123 3.06 -16.20 2.75
C THR A 123 3.99 -15.89 3.91
N ASP A 124 5.27 -16.03 3.68
CA ASP A 124 6.30 -15.82 4.68
C ASP A 124 6.37 -14.33 5.08
N LEU A 125 6.27 -13.43 4.10
CA LEU A 125 6.19 -11.99 4.32
C LEU A 125 5.00 -11.59 5.20
N ARG A 126 3.84 -12.23 5.01
CA ARG A 126 2.66 -12.00 5.85
C ARG A 126 2.92 -12.42 7.28
N ALA A 127 3.47 -13.60 7.51
CA ALA A 127 3.77 -14.09 8.86
C ALA A 127 4.77 -13.14 9.55
N TYR A 128 5.78 -12.68 8.84
CA TYR A 128 6.76 -11.73 9.35
C TYR A 128 6.13 -10.35 9.66
N LEU A 129 5.26 -9.84 8.80
CA LEU A 129 4.52 -8.59 9.03
C LEU A 129 3.62 -8.69 10.27
N GLU A 130 2.93 -9.83 10.45
CA GLU A 130 2.05 -10.08 11.59
C GLU A 130 2.85 -10.06 12.90
N GLU A 131 3.98 -10.77 12.95
CA GLU A 131 4.89 -10.77 14.10
C GLU A 131 5.46 -9.37 14.38
N TYR A 132 5.87 -8.65 13.32
CA TYR A 132 6.41 -7.31 13.45
C TYR A 132 5.39 -6.33 14.05
N LEU A 133 4.15 -6.37 13.57
CA LEU A 133 3.07 -5.50 14.05
C LEU A 133 2.60 -5.87 15.47
N ALA A 134 2.66 -7.14 15.86
CA ALA A 134 2.34 -7.58 17.21
C ALA A 134 3.33 -7.05 18.27
N THR A 135 4.58 -6.82 17.87
CA THR A 135 5.66 -6.40 18.78
C THR A 135 5.98 -4.91 18.72
N ARG A 136 5.48 -4.18 17.74
CA ARG A 136 5.84 -2.78 17.51
C ARG A 136 4.65 -1.93 17.11
N ALA A 137 4.38 -0.88 17.87
CA ALA A 137 3.40 0.13 17.48
C ALA A 137 3.92 0.98 16.30
N LEU A 138 3.05 1.23 15.33
CA LEU A 138 3.36 2.14 14.24
C LEU A 138 3.47 3.57 14.78
N ARG A 139 4.61 4.21 14.56
CA ARG A 139 4.82 5.59 14.99
C ARG A 139 4.18 6.57 14.01
N ARG A 140 3.57 7.62 14.55
CA ARG A 140 3.06 8.73 13.76
C ARG A 140 4.26 9.59 13.31
N GLU A 141 4.52 9.63 12.02
CA GLU A 141 5.48 10.55 11.44
C GLU A 141 4.80 11.90 11.12
N LYS A 142 5.46 13.01 11.48
CA LYS A 142 5.10 14.33 10.98
C LYS A 142 5.84 14.52 9.65
N PHE A 143 5.08 14.75 8.59
CA PHE A 143 5.65 14.87 7.25
C PHE A 143 5.37 16.26 6.67
N ARG A 144 6.41 16.96 6.15
CA ARG A 144 6.33 18.32 5.62
C ARG A 144 6.74 18.46 4.16
N GLN A 145 7.22 17.38 3.52
CA GLN A 145 7.68 17.38 2.13
C GLN A 145 6.57 16.94 1.18
N ASP A 146 6.80 17.04 -0.15
CA ASP A 146 5.93 16.42 -1.13
C ASP A 146 5.96 14.88 -0.96
N VAL A 147 4.77 14.29 -0.80
CA VAL A 147 4.63 12.84 -0.54
C VAL A 147 5.11 12.04 -1.75
N ALA A 148 4.83 12.51 -2.96
CA ALA A 148 5.20 11.80 -4.19
C ALA A 148 6.72 11.75 -4.35
N ASP A 149 7.41 12.87 -4.12
CA ASP A 149 8.87 12.95 -4.21
C ASP A 149 9.53 12.09 -3.13
N ALA A 150 9.01 12.11 -1.91
CA ALA A 150 9.53 11.26 -0.82
C ALA A 150 9.32 9.77 -1.08
N LEU A 151 8.18 9.37 -1.65
CA LEU A 151 7.92 7.99 -2.03
C LEU A 151 8.81 7.54 -3.20
N GLN A 152 9.09 8.42 -4.15
CA GLN A 152 10.01 8.13 -5.25
C GLN A 152 11.43 7.89 -4.75
N GLU A 153 11.92 8.76 -3.86
CA GLU A 153 13.23 8.60 -3.25
C GLU A 153 13.30 7.33 -2.38
N LEU A 154 12.23 7.05 -1.63
CA LEU A 154 12.14 5.84 -0.82
C LEU A 154 12.20 4.58 -1.69
N HIS A 155 11.52 4.57 -2.84
CA HIS A 155 11.55 3.44 -3.77
C HIS A 155 12.94 3.27 -4.39
N ARG A 156 13.61 4.36 -4.74
CA ARG A 156 14.99 4.32 -5.23
C ARG A 156 15.95 3.68 -4.19
N GLN A 157 15.81 4.05 -2.91
CA GLN A 157 16.58 3.44 -1.82
C GLN A 157 16.25 1.95 -1.65
N TYR A 158 14.98 1.59 -1.79
CA TYR A 158 14.53 0.20 -1.73
C TYR A 158 15.18 -0.64 -2.84
N MET A 159 15.17 -0.15 -4.08
CA MET A 159 15.75 -0.86 -5.23
C MET A 159 17.28 -0.97 -5.19
N ALA A 160 17.97 -0.06 -4.52
CA ALA A 160 19.43 -0.06 -4.40
C ALA A 160 20.00 -1.14 -3.47
N GLY A 161 19.17 -1.79 -2.65
CA GLY A 161 19.62 -2.76 -1.66
C GLY A 161 19.23 -4.21 -2.02
N VAL A 162 19.83 -5.16 -1.31
CA VAL A 162 19.52 -6.60 -1.46
C VAL A 162 18.09 -6.88 -1.00
N ALA A 163 17.41 -7.82 -1.68
CA ALA A 163 16.08 -8.28 -1.31
C ALA A 163 16.10 -9.03 0.03
N ASP A 164 15.25 -8.63 0.96
CA ASP A 164 15.08 -9.23 2.28
C ASP A 164 13.69 -8.89 2.83
N MET A 165 13.00 -9.86 3.41
CA MET A 165 11.65 -9.68 3.98
C MET A 165 11.60 -8.60 5.08
N ARG A 166 12.64 -8.50 5.90
CA ARG A 166 12.77 -7.44 6.91
C ARG A 166 12.76 -6.07 6.24
N LYS A 167 13.51 -5.93 5.16
CA LYS A 167 13.57 -4.71 4.37
C LYS A 167 12.22 -4.40 3.74
N ASP A 168 11.56 -5.40 3.12
CA ASP A 168 10.23 -5.22 2.56
C ASP A 168 9.26 -4.66 3.61
N VAL A 169 9.14 -5.30 4.77
CA VAL A 169 8.25 -4.83 5.84
C VAL A 169 8.60 -3.41 6.29
N GLN A 170 9.87 -3.10 6.49
CA GLN A 170 10.29 -1.75 6.90
C GLN A 170 9.91 -0.68 5.86
N PHE A 171 10.14 -0.97 4.58
CA PHE A 171 9.83 -0.04 3.50
C PHE A 171 8.32 0.07 3.24
N ILE A 172 7.56 -1.03 3.30
CA ILE A 172 6.10 -1.02 3.26
C ILE A 172 5.53 -0.10 4.34
N LEU A 173 5.95 -0.29 5.59
CA LEU A 173 5.46 0.49 6.72
C LEU A 173 5.86 1.97 6.61
N LYS A 174 7.08 2.26 6.17
CA LYS A 174 7.54 3.64 5.94
C LYS A 174 6.77 4.32 4.83
N ALA A 175 6.60 3.67 3.67
CA ALA A 175 5.87 4.22 2.54
C ALA A 175 4.39 4.48 2.86
N THR A 176 3.72 3.51 3.48
CA THR A 176 2.31 3.65 3.85
C THR A 176 2.10 4.65 4.99
N SER A 177 3.05 4.76 5.93
CA SER A 177 3.05 5.81 6.95
C SER A 177 3.23 7.21 6.36
N LEU A 178 4.12 7.38 5.38
CA LEU A 178 4.28 8.65 4.65
C LEU A 178 3.00 9.02 3.89
N LEU A 179 2.38 8.07 3.20
CA LEU A 179 1.10 8.28 2.52
C LEU A 179 0.03 8.79 3.49
N MET A 180 -0.13 8.10 4.64
CA MET A 180 -1.12 8.46 5.65
C MET A 180 -0.84 9.85 6.23
N ALA A 181 0.43 10.13 6.61
CA ALA A 181 0.83 11.40 7.22
C ALA A 181 0.66 12.59 6.28
N GLY A 182 0.90 12.40 4.98
CA GLY A 182 0.86 13.48 4.00
C GLY A 182 -0.48 13.67 3.29
N CYS A 183 -1.40 12.69 3.39
CA CYS A 183 -2.69 12.76 2.71
C CYS A 183 -3.88 12.91 3.65
N LEU A 184 -3.88 12.27 4.84
CA LEU A 184 -5.01 12.38 5.76
C LEU A 184 -5.22 13.83 6.20
N PRO A 185 -6.48 14.30 6.18
CA PRO A 185 -6.79 15.61 6.72
C PRO A 185 -6.40 15.67 8.20
N ALA A 186 -5.92 16.83 8.65
CA ALA A 186 -5.77 17.05 10.08
C ALA A 186 -7.13 16.85 10.75
N SER A 187 -7.18 16.02 11.79
CA SER A 187 -8.43 15.81 12.53
C SER A 187 -8.94 17.15 13.07
N ALA A 188 -10.23 17.43 12.90
CA ALA A 188 -10.88 18.60 13.49
C ALA A 188 -10.75 18.65 15.03
N ALA A 189 -10.47 17.51 15.67
CA ALA A 189 -10.23 17.41 17.12
C ALA A 189 -8.85 17.96 17.57
N ALA A 190 -7.95 18.29 16.65
CA ALA A 190 -6.64 18.88 16.98
C ALA A 190 -6.60 20.40 16.91
N ALA A 191 -7.75 21.05 16.70
CA ALA A 191 -7.92 22.50 16.59
C ALA A 191 -8.60 23.15 17.79
N VAL A 192 -8.66 22.46 18.96
CA VAL A 192 -9.13 23.01 20.24
C VAL A 192 -7.99 23.09 21.23
#